data_ff80058e60fe1b003e9d838305847fe2
#
_entry.id   ff80058e60fe1b003e9d838305847fe2
#
_cell.length_a   1.000
_cell.length_b   1.000
_cell.length_c   1.000
_cell.angle_alpha   90.00
_cell.angle_beta   90.00
_cell.angle_gamma   90.00
#
_symmetry.space_group_name_H-M   'P 1'
#
loop_
_entity.id
_entity.type
_entity.pdbx_description
1 polymer ?
#
loop_
_entity_poly.entity_id
_entity_poly.type
_entity_poly.pdbx_seq_one_letter_code
_entity_poly.pdbx_strand_id
1 'polypeptide(L)'
;MTDMAAPKLTRKELTELLRAEFPEMFNSESGYQIEKVWHGGAVVRRHFDRASLRPGGTLSGATMMGLADFAVYVAVLAAVGWVPLAVTTNLTINFLKKPAPRDLLAEVRLIKLGKRLAVGEVDIRSEGEAELVAHVTSTYSIPPQSG
;
A
#
# COMPACT_ATOMS: atom_id res chain seq x y z
N MET A 1 -13.87 18.35 9.44
CA MET A 1 -12.69 17.57 9.12
C MET A 1 -12.59 16.38 10.04
N THR A 2 -12.37 15.23 9.46
CA THR A 2 -12.30 14.01 10.25
C THR A 2 -10.91 13.87 10.84
N ASP A 3 -10.81 13.81 12.16
CA ASP A 3 -9.54 13.53 12.80
C ASP A 3 -9.19 12.07 12.54
N MET A 4 -8.01 11.84 12.00
CA MET A 4 -7.53 10.50 11.77
C MET A 4 -7.04 9.95 13.10
N ALA A 5 -7.57 8.77 13.47
CA ALA A 5 -7.15 8.11 14.70
C ALA A 5 -5.67 7.74 14.61
N ALA A 6 -4.98 7.77 15.74
CA ALA A 6 -3.56 7.46 15.80
C ALA A 6 -3.33 5.98 15.49
N PRO A 7 -2.34 5.65 14.64
CA PRO A 7 -1.98 4.26 14.37
C PRO A 7 -1.22 3.67 15.55
N LYS A 8 -1.17 2.33 15.61
CA LYS A 8 -0.32 1.66 16.59
C LYS A 8 1.16 1.79 16.24
N LEU A 9 1.46 1.81 14.94
CA LEU A 9 2.81 2.08 14.45
C LEU A 9 2.78 3.32 13.58
N THR A 10 3.69 4.25 13.85
CA THR A 10 3.80 5.48 13.09
C THR A 10 4.50 5.21 11.75
N ARG A 11 4.42 6.19 10.84
CA ARG A 11 5.13 6.11 9.56
C ARG A 11 6.62 5.86 9.77
N LYS A 12 7.22 6.56 10.72
CA LYS A 12 8.64 6.41 11.01
C LYS A 12 8.98 5.02 11.53
N GLU A 13 8.20 4.53 12.49
CA GLU A 13 8.39 3.20 13.05
C GLU A 13 8.25 2.11 12.00
N LEU A 14 7.22 2.22 11.14
CA LEU A 14 7.01 1.26 10.06
C LEU A 14 8.15 1.28 9.07
N THR A 15 8.62 2.47 8.69
CA THR A 15 9.73 2.60 7.76
C THR A 15 10.97 1.91 8.31
N GLU A 16 11.28 2.12 9.58
CA GLU A 16 12.44 1.51 10.21
C GLU A 16 12.31 -0.01 10.33
N LEU A 17 11.14 -0.49 10.77
CA LEU A 17 10.88 -1.92 10.91
C LEU A 17 10.95 -2.66 9.58
N LEU A 18 10.33 -2.10 8.55
CA LEU A 18 10.32 -2.74 7.24
C LEU A 18 11.71 -2.79 6.61
N ARG A 19 12.50 -1.73 6.78
CA ARG A 19 13.88 -1.72 6.30
C ARG A 19 14.73 -2.76 7.02
N ALA A 20 14.53 -2.94 8.31
CA ALA A 20 15.31 -3.87 9.12
C ALA A 20 14.89 -5.31 8.88
N GLU A 21 13.58 -5.58 8.81
CA GLU A 21 13.05 -6.94 8.77
C GLU A 21 12.74 -7.44 7.36
N PHE A 22 12.49 -6.54 6.41
CA PHE A 22 12.19 -6.90 5.01
C PHE A 22 13.01 -6.06 4.04
N PRO A 23 14.36 -6.12 4.14
CA PRO A 23 15.21 -5.30 3.27
C PRO A 23 15.10 -5.70 1.79
N GLU A 24 14.68 -6.94 1.50
CA GLU A 24 14.51 -7.39 0.11
C GLU A 24 13.35 -6.66 -0.57
N MET A 25 12.29 -6.36 0.16
CA MET A 25 11.10 -5.71 -0.39
C MET A 25 11.13 -4.20 -0.17
N PHE A 26 11.64 -3.74 0.98
CA PHE A 26 11.60 -2.34 1.35
C PHE A 26 13.00 -1.81 1.64
N ASN A 27 13.60 -1.19 0.64
CA ASN A 27 14.95 -0.65 0.71
C ASN A 27 15.00 0.61 -0.17
N SER A 28 16.16 1.26 -0.23
CA SER A 28 16.30 2.51 -1.00
C SER A 28 16.07 2.33 -2.50
N GLU A 29 16.15 1.11 -3.02
CA GLU A 29 16.00 0.84 -4.44
C GLU A 29 14.63 0.29 -4.81
N SER A 30 13.82 -0.12 -3.84
CA SER A 30 12.49 -0.70 -4.11
C SER A 30 11.50 0.30 -4.68
N GLY A 31 11.74 1.58 -4.45
CA GLY A 31 10.89 2.65 -4.98
C GLY A 31 9.68 2.95 -4.12
N TYR A 32 9.46 2.25 -3.02
CA TYR A 32 8.33 2.51 -2.14
C TYR A 32 8.68 3.53 -1.06
N GLN A 33 7.73 4.41 -0.78
CA GLN A 33 7.84 5.38 0.31
C GLN A 33 6.50 5.50 1.02
N ILE A 34 6.51 5.33 2.33
CA ILE A 34 5.29 5.52 3.12
C ILE A 34 5.13 7.02 3.35
N GLU A 35 4.03 7.59 2.80
CA GLU A 35 3.78 9.02 2.91
C GLU A 35 3.10 9.36 4.22
N LYS A 36 2.08 8.60 4.58
CA LYS A 36 1.39 8.76 5.87
C LYS A 36 0.60 7.52 6.22
N VAL A 37 0.31 7.37 7.51
CA VAL A 37 -0.52 6.31 8.03
C VAL A 37 -1.44 6.87 9.11
N TRP A 38 -2.57 6.21 9.28
CA TRP A 38 -3.51 6.47 10.37
C TRP A 38 -4.20 5.15 10.71
N HIS A 39 -4.95 5.13 11.79
CA HIS A 39 -5.70 3.91 12.13
C HIS A 39 -6.81 3.73 11.09
N GLY A 40 -6.63 2.75 10.22
CA GLY A 40 -7.59 2.44 9.17
C GLY A 40 -7.18 2.87 7.77
N GLY A 41 -5.97 3.40 7.58
CA GLY A 41 -5.55 3.76 6.23
C GLY A 41 -4.09 4.12 6.11
N ALA A 42 -3.68 4.37 4.87
CA ALA A 42 -2.30 4.73 4.54
C ALA A 42 -2.25 5.38 3.17
N VAL A 43 -1.21 6.16 2.94
CA VAL A 43 -0.83 6.61 1.61
C VAL A 43 0.59 6.16 1.37
N VAL A 44 0.80 5.43 0.28
CA VAL A 44 2.10 4.90 -0.12
C VAL A 44 2.43 5.39 -1.52
N ARG A 45 3.66 5.84 -1.70
CA ARG A 45 4.18 6.30 -2.99
C ARG A 45 5.05 5.22 -3.61
N ARG A 46 4.93 5.04 -4.91
CA ARG A 46 5.88 4.25 -5.70
C ARG A 46 6.58 5.24 -6.63
N HIS A 47 7.86 5.44 -6.41
CA HIS A 47 8.65 6.35 -7.25
C HIS A 47 8.72 5.83 -8.67
N PHE A 48 8.70 6.75 -9.63
CA PHE A 48 8.78 6.42 -11.03
C PHE A 48 10.15 5.80 -11.36
N ASP A 49 10.13 4.74 -12.17
CA ASP A 49 11.32 4.05 -12.61
C ASP A 49 11.11 3.64 -14.08
N ARG A 50 12.06 4.02 -14.93
CA ARG A 50 11.99 3.69 -16.36
C ARG A 50 11.92 2.19 -16.61
N ALA A 51 12.52 1.37 -15.74
CA ALA A 51 12.46 -0.09 -15.85
C ALA A 51 11.05 -0.64 -15.70
N SER A 52 10.13 0.14 -15.11
CA SER A 52 8.72 -0.26 -14.94
C SER A 52 7.86 0.10 -16.14
N LEU A 53 8.43 0.77 -17.15
CA LEU A 53 7.66 1.18 -18.32
C LEU A 53 7.38 0.02 -19.26
N ARG A 54 6.20 0.03 -19.83
CA ARG A 54 5.75 -0.88 -20.87
C ARG A 54 5.80 -0.17 -22.22
N PRO A 55 5.68 -0.90 -23.33
CA PRO A 55 5.54 -0.25 -24.63
C PRO A 55 4.43 0.80 -24.60
N GLY A 56 4.70 1.96 -25.16
CA GLY A 56 3.78 3.09 -25.10
C GLY A 56 4.04 4.04 -23.94
N GLY A 57 5.09 3.79 -23.14
CA GLY A 57 5.49 4.68 -22.06
C GLY A 57 4.59 4.64 -20.84
N THR A 58 3.86 3.55 -20.62
CA THR A 58 2.99 3.39 -19.45
C THR A 58 3.62 2.45 -18.43
N LEU A 59 3.25 2.63 -17.18
CA LEU A 59 3.67 1.73 -16.11
C LEU A 59 2.88 0.42 -16.20
N SER A 60 3.50 -0.68 -15.78
CA SER A 60 2.89 -2.00 -15.92
C SER A 60 1.79 -2.23 -14.88
N GLY A 61 0.84 -3.11 -15.23
CA GLY A 61 -0.17 -3.56 -14.28
C GLY A 61 0.45 -4.22 -13.06
N ALA A 62 1.54 -4.96 -13.26
CA ALA A 62 2.26 -5.61 -12.16
C ALA A 62 2.80 -4.59 -11.15
N THR A 63 3.29 -3.45 -11.62
CA THR A 63 3.76 -2.38 -10.74
C THR A 63 2.62 -1.84 -9.87
N MET A 64 1.45 -1.65 -10.48
CA MET A 64 0.28 -1.17 -9.74
C MET A 64 -0.25 -2.19 -8.75
N MET A 65 -0.25 -3.47 -9.12
CA MET A 65 -0.66 -4.55 -8.20
C MET A 65 0.28 -4.64 -7.00
N GLY A 66 1.59 -4.57 -7.25
CA GLY A 66 2.58 -4.61 -6.19
C GLY A 66 2.45 -3.44 -5.23
N LEU A 67 2.22 -2.25 -5.77
CA LEU A 67 2.01 -1.05 -4.95
C LEU A 67 0.76 -1.20 -4.08
N ALA A 68 -0.35 -1.64 -4.67
CA ALA A 68 -1.59 -1.81 -3.93
C ALA A 68 -1.44 -2.82 -2.80
N ASP A 69 -0.80 -3.94 -3.10
CA ASP A 69 -0.60 -5.00 -2.11
C ASP A 69 0.27 -4.51 -0.96
N PHE A 70 1.37 -3.85 -1.25
CA PHE A 70 2.24 -3.28 -0.24
C PHE A 70 1.52 -2.22 0.59
N ALA A 71 0.72 -1.38 -0.05
CA ALA A 71 -0.01 -0.30 0.63
C ALA A 71 -1.03 -0.85 1.65
N VAL A 72 -1.74 -1.92 1.28
CA VAL A 72 -2.68 -2.56 2.21
C VAL A 72 -1.93 -3.17 3.39
N TYR A 73 -0.79 -3.82 3.11
CA TYR A 73 0.06 -4.37 4.16
C TYR A 73 0.47 -3.30 5.16
N VAL A 74 0.92 -2.14 4.67
CA VAL A 74 1.27 -1.00 5.50
C VAL A 74 0.09 -0.55 6.36
N ALA A 75 -1.09 -0.43 5.76
CA ALA A 75 -2.28 0.01 6.49
C ALA A 75 -2.67 -0.99 7.59
N VAL A 76 -2.54 -2.29 7.31
CA VAL A 76 -2.84 -3.33 8.30
C VAL A 76 -1.85 -3.23 9.47
N LEU A 77 -0.55 -3.16 9.19
CA LEU A 77 0.47 -3.04 10.24
C LEU A 77 0.29 -1.76 11.06
N ALA A 78 -0.03 -0.65 10.41
CA ALA A 78 -0.27 0.60 11.13
C ALA A 78 -1.43 0.45 12.12
N ALA A 79 -2.46 -0.30 11.75
CA ALA A 79 -3.66 -0.45 12.58
C ALA A 79 -3.48 -1.45 13.72
N VAL A 80 -2.85 -2.60 13.46
CA VAL A 80 -2.81 -3.70 14.43
C VAL A 80 -1.46 -3.87 15.12
N GLY A 81 -0.42 -3.23 14.62
CA GLY A 81 0.93 -3.36 15.17
C GLY A 81 1.79 -4.29 14.33
N TRP A 82 2.96 -4.66 14.86
CA TRP A 82 3.92 -5.43 14.08
C TRP A 82 3.49 -6.90 13.99
N VAL A 83 2.82 -7.22 12.90
CA VAL A 83 2.38 -8.58 12.57
C VAL A 83 2.88 -8.91 11.16
N PRO A 84 4.20 -9.12 11.01
CA PRO A 84 4.80 -9.23 9.68
C PRO A 84 4.32 -10.42 8.86
N LEU A 85 3.74 -11.43 9.49
CA LEU A 85 3.22 -12.61 8.79
C LEU A 85 1.80 -12.44 8.28
N ALA A 86 1.21 -11.25 8.41
CA ALA A 86 -0.06 -10.95 7.74
C ALA A 86 0.13 -11.12 6.24
N VAL A 87 -0.82 -11.79 5.58
CA VAL A 87 -0.67 -12.14 4.17
C VAL A 87 -1.93 -11.83 3.38
N THR A 88 -1.74 -11.53 2.11
CA THR A 88 -2.81 -11.32 1.15
C THR A 88 -3.51 -12.64 0.86
N THR A 89 -4.83 -12.66 0.99
CA THR A 89 -5.63 -13.82 0.59
C THR A 89 -6.42 -13.55 -0.69
N ASN A 90 -6.64 -12.29 -1.01
CA ASN A 90 -7.36 -11.90 -2.22
C ASN A 90 -6.94 -10.49 -2.62
N LEU A 91 -6.83 -10.27 -3.92
CA LEU A 91 -6.62 -8.93 -4.47
C LEU A 91 -7.29 -8.88 -5.83
N THR A 92 -8.22 -7.93 -5.97
CA THR A 92 -8.92 -7.68 -7.22
C THR A 92 -8.62 -6.27 -7.66
N ILE A 93 -8.12 -6.11 -8.88
CA ILE A 93 -7.76 -4.81 -9.42
C ILE A 93 -8.49 -4.53 -10.72
N ASN A 94 -8.99 -3.31 -10.85
CA ASN A 94 -9.55 -2.81 -12.09
C ASN A 94 -8.65 -1.69 -12.59
N PHE A 95 -8.12 -1.87 -13.80
CA PHE A 95 -7.30 -0.84 -14.44
C PHE A 95 -8.23 0.09 -15.19
N LEU A 96 -8.21 1.36 -14.84
CA LEU A 96 -9.19 2.33 -15.30
C LEU A 96 -8.63 3.29 -16.36
N LYS A 97 -7.33 3.55 -16.32
CA LYS A 97 -6.67 4.52 -17.18
C LYS A 97 -5.20 4.18 -17.25
N LYS A 98 -4.56 4.49 -18.36
CA LYS A 98 -3.10 4.33 -18.47
C LYS A 98 -2.42 5.32 -17.54
N PRO A 99 -1.53 4.85 -16.65
CA PRO A 99 -0.81 5.76 -15.78
C PRO A 99 0.21 6.59 -16.56
N ALA A 100 0.39 7.83 -16.14
CA ALA A 100 1.43 8.68 -16.69
C ALA A 100 2.81 8.19 -16.22
N PRO A 101 3.91 8.56 -16.92
CA PRO A 101 5.26 8.20 -16.49
C PRO A 101 5.69 9.10 -15.33
N ARG A 102 5.05 8.92 -14.20
CA ARG A 102 5.22 9.69 -12.96
C ARG A 102 5.10 8.75 -11.78
N ASP A 103 5.41 9.25 -10.59
CA ASP A 103 5.18 8.52 -9.36
C ASP A 103 3.70 8.13 -9.25
N LEU A 104 3.45 7.01 -8.62
CA LEU A 104 2.10 6.55 -8.31
C LEU A 104 1.82 6.74 -6.82
N LEU A 105 0.60 7.12 -6.50
CA LEU A 105 0.14 7.23 -5.12
C LEU A 105 -1.00 6.25 -4.91
N ALA A 106 -0.88 5.46 -3.84
CA ALA A 106 -1.92 4.52 -3.44
C ALA A 106 -2.48 4.96 -2.10
N GLU A 107 -3.76 5.25 -2.10
CA GLU A 107 -4.48 5.62 -0.86
C GLU A 107 -5.34 4.46 -0.44
N VAL A 108 -5.11 3.95 0.77
CA VAL A 108 -5.80 2.78 1.32
C VAL A 108 -6.81 3.21 2.37
N ARG A 109 -7.99 2.60 2.30
CA ARG A 109 -8.99 2.67 3.35
C ARG A 109 -9.33 1.24 3.77
N LEU A 110 -9.16 0.90 5.04
CA LEU A 110 -9.60 -0.38 5.56
C LEU A 110 -11.10 -0.29 5.80
N ILE A 111 -11.88 -1.06 5.06
CA ILE A 111 -13.34 -1.05 5.17
C ILE A 111 -13.82 -2.06 6.20
N LYS A 112 -12.97 -3.01 6.57
CA LYS A 112 -13.21 -3.92 7.69
C LYS A 112 -11.89 -4.25 8.34
N LEU A 113 -11.86 -4.19 9.66
CA LEU A 113 -10.69 -4.57 10.43
C LEU A 113 -11.13 -5.44 11.59
N GLY A 114 -10.97 -6.75 11.44
CA GLY A 114 -11.26 -7.73 12.47
C GLY A 114 -9.98 -8.30 13.06
N LYS A 115 -10.12 -9.29 13.93
CA LYS A 115 -8.98 -9.94 14.57
C LYS A 115 -8.15 -10.77 13.58
N ARG A 116 -8.82 -11.35 12.59
CA ARG A 116 -8.19 -12.31 11.67
C ARG A 116 -8.25 -11.86 10.22
N LEU A 117 -9.11 -10.91 9.90
CA LEU A 117 -9.28 -10.43 8.53
C LEU A 117 -9.34 -8.93 8.49
N ALA A 118 -8.68 -8.37 7.49
CA ALA A 118 -8.82 -6.96 7.14
C ALA A 118 -9.17 -6.88 5.67
N VAL A 119 -10.13 -6.03 5.33
CA VAL A 119 -10.51 -5.78 3.94
C VAL A 119 -10.20 -4.33 3.65
N GLY A 120 -9.42 -4.09 2.60
CA GLY A 120 -9.03 -2.75 2.19
C GLY A 120 -9.48 -2.41 0.79
N GLU A 121 -9.60 -1.12 0.55
CA GLU A 121 -9.88 -0.55 -0.75
C GLU A 121 -8.76 0.42 -1.06
N VAL A 122 -8.25 0.40 -2.29
CA VAL A 122 -7.11 1.24 -2.69
C VAL A 122 -7.47 2.02 -3.94
N ASP A 123 -7.24 3.33 -3.88
CA ASP A 123 -7.30 4.21 -5.04
C ASP A 123 -5.87 4.48 -5.47
N ILE A 124 -5.56 4.21 -6.74
CA ILE A 124 -4.23 4.49 -7.30
C ILE A 124 -4.37 5.59 -8.34
N ARG A 125 -3.51 6.60 -8.23
CA ARG A 125 -3.46 7.70 -9.19
C ARG A 125 -2.02 8.09 -9.49
N SER A 126 -1.82 8.67 -10.66
CA SER A 126 -0.54 9.28 -10.99
C SER A 126 -0.40 10.59 -10.20
N GLU A 127 0.80 10.87 -9.73
CA GLU A 127 1.05 12.11 -8.99
C GLU A 127 0.60 13.32 -9.80
N GLY A 128 -0.12 14.23 -9.14
CA GLY A 128 -0.62 15.44 -9.76
C GLY A 128 -1.91 15.29 -10.55
N GLU A 129 -2.45 14.07 -10.66
CA GLU A 129 -3.70 13.83 -11.37
C GLU A 129 -4.78 13.36 -10.41
N ALA A 130 -5.99 13.90 -10.59
CA ALA A 130 -7.11 13.54 -9.74
C ALA A 130 -7.78 12.23 -10.17
N GLU A 131 -7.67 11.88 -11.46
CA GLU A 131 -8.33 10.73 -12.03
C GLU A 131 -7.62 9.43 -11.61
N LEU A 132 -8.40 8.42 -11.23
CA LEU A 132 -7.83 7.14 -10.82
C LEU A 132 -7.28 6.38 -12.01
N VAL A 133 -6.13 5.78 -11.85
CA VAL A 133 -5.57 4.85 -12.85
C VAL A 133 -5.95 3.41 -12.53
N ALA A 134 -6.23 3.10 -11.27
CA ALA A 134 -6.70 1.77 -10.87
C ALA A 134 -7.45 1.84 -9.55
N HIS A 135 -8.31 0.85 -9.34
CA HIS A 135 -9.03 0.66 -8.10
C HIS A 135 -8.87 -0.79 -7.67
N VAL A 136 -8.62 -1.00 -6.38
CA VAL A 136 -8.29 -2.32 -5.84
C VAL A 136 -9.13 -2.61 -4.61
N THR A 137 -9.55 -3.86 -4.47
CA THR A 137 -10.02 -4.38 -3.19
C THR A 137 -9.11 -5.55 -2.82
N SER A 138 -8.77 -5.65 -1.54
CA SER A 138 -7.86 -6.69 -1.07
C SER A 138 -8.25 -7.15 0.32
N THR A 139 -8.06 -8.44 0.57
CA THR A 139 -8.30 -9.05 1.87
C THR A 139 -6.99 -9.59 2.41
N TYR A 140 -6.69 -9.28 3.65
CA TYR A 140 -5.53 -9.80 4.37
C TYR A 140 -5.95 -10.72 5.49
N SER A 141 -5.21 -11.80 5.65
CA SER A 141 -5.31 -12.68 6.80
C SER A 141 -4.32 -12.21 7.85
N ILE A 142 -4.81 -12.01 9.07
CA ILE A 142 -3.99 -11.56 10.19
C ILE A 142 -3.78 -12.77 11.11
N PRO A 143 -2.54 -13.24 11.29
CA PRO A 143 -2.29 -14.37 12.18
C PRO A 143 -2.58 -14.00 13.62
N PRO A 144 -2.85 -14.99 14.48
CA PRO A 144 -3.04 -14.72 15.90
C PRO A 144 -1.81 -14.04 16.47
N GLN A 145 -2.04 -12.97 17.24
CA GLN A 145 -0.95 -12.33 17.96
C GLN A 145 -0.78 -13.08 19.28
N SER A 146 0.47 -13.47 19.56
CA SER A 146 0.81 -14.02 20.86
C SER A 146 0.70 -12.91 21.89
N GLY A 147 -0.17 -13.08 22.84
CA GLY A 147 -0.44 -12.09 23.86
C GLY A 147 0.69 -11.84 24.80
#